data_a22ef3f88dd723604cb175c85d64cadd
#
_entry.id   a22ef3f88dd723604cb175c85d64cadd
#
_cell.length_a   1.000
_cell.length_b   1.000
_cell.length_c   1.000
_cell.angle_alpha   90.00
_cell.angle_beta   90.00
_cell.angle_gamma   90.00
#
_symmetry.space_group_name_H-M   'P 1'
#
loop_
_entity.id
_entity.type
_entity.pdbx_description
1 polymer ?
#
loop_
_entity_poly.entity_id
_entity_poly.type
_entity_poly.pdbx_seq_one_letter_code
_entity_poly.pdbx_strand_id
1 'polypeptide(L)'
;YMVPQYVYKNYPTIKAYSFFAFMSNTVLTFVWAMVCQIVLCALTAYPLSKLLSKKVADRVLLFFLATMMIPFVTIMIPQLQLMQSWGMYNKYSGMLFPWLLPSPFYILLYKGFFDRIPASFFDAARIDGSNEFNTFTRICLPMSKPIIALIALQSFISGWSDFFWYFLVANKPNLWTLNVAVYV
;
A
#
# COMPACT_ATOMS: atom_id res chain seq x y z
N TYR A 1 -5.89 -14.05 -37.75
CA TYR A 1 -5.78 -15.33 -37.03
C TYR A 1 -4.30 -15.78 -36.90
N MET A 2 -3.46 -15.00 -36.16
CA MET A 2 -2.03 -15.31 -35.98
C MET A 2 -1.65 -15.59 -34.49
N VAL A 3 -2.58 -15.97 -33.66
CA VAL A 3 -2.32 -16.02 -32.21
C VAL A 3 -1.81 -17.36 -31.65
N PRO A 4 -2.16 -18.55 -32.13
CA PRO A 4 -1.81 -19.78 -31.42
C PRO A 4 -0.30 -20.21 -31.54
N GLN A 5 0.36 -19.96 -32.65
CA GLN A 5 1.71 -20.46 -32.85
C GLN A 5 2.81 -19.70 -32.10
N TYR A 6 2.61 -18.39 -31.87
CA TYR A 6 3.57 -17.56 -31.13
C TYR A 6 3.54 -17.83 -29.62
N VAL A 7 2.38 -18.18 -29.06
CA VAL A 7 2.22 -18.46 -27.63
C VAL A 7 3.05 -19.69 -27.23
N TYR A 8 2.99 -20.78 -28.01
CA TYR A 8 3.72 -22.01 -27.67
C TYR A 8 5.25 -21.91 -27.84
N LYS A 9 5.74 -21.06 -28.72
CA LYS A 9 7.19 -20.82 -28.90
C LYS A 9 7.78 -19.99 -27.73
N ASN A 10 7.00 -19.17 -27.08
CA ASN A 10 7.46 -18.33 -25.96
C ASN A 10 7.48 -19.06 -24.61
N TYR A 11 6.78 -20.20 -24.48
CA TYR A 11 6.76 -20.98 -23.22
C TYR A 11 8.15 -21.47 -22.77
N PRO A 12 9.02 -22.01 -23.64
CA PRO A 12 10.38 -22.37 -23.25
C PRO A 12 11.23 -21.17 -22.83
N THR A 13 11.04 -20.04 -23.49
CA THR A 13 11.73 -18.78 -23.18
C THR A 13 11.30 -18.24 -21.81
N ILE A 14 10.01 -18.26 -21.48
CA ILE A 14 9.47 -17.89 -20.17
C ILE A 14 10.06 -18.79 -19.06
N LYS A 15 10.23 -20.09 -19.33
CA LYS A 15 10.82 -21.04 -18.40
C LYS A 15 12.32 -20.80 -18.18
N ALA A 16 13.03 -20.39 -19.23
CA ALA A 16 14.46 -20.05 -19.18
C ALA A 16 14.73 -18.75 -18.37
N TYR A 17 13.80 -17.79 -18.36
CA TYR A 17 13.94 -16.51 -17.67
C TYR A 17 13.39 -16.47 -16.25
N SER A 18 13.27 -17.62 -15.54
CA SER A 18 12.87 -17.65 -14.13
C SER A 18 11.51 -16.96 -13.85
N PHE A 19 10.52 -17.20 -14.70
CA PHE A 19 9.15 -16.65 -14.58
C PHE A 19 8.60 -16.74 -13.15
N PHE A 20 8.80 -17.89 -12.48
CA PHE A 20 8.34 -18.07 -11.11
C PHE A 20 9.02 -17.12 -10.11
N ALA A 21 10.29 -16.74 -10.35
CA ALA A 21 10.99 -15.77 -9.52
C ALA A 21 10.37 -14.37 -9.69
N PHE A 22 10.09 -13.94 -10.92
CA PHE A 22 9.45 -12.66 -11.21
C PHE A 22 8.02 -12.59 -10.65
N MET A 23 7.28 -13.69 -10.80
CA MET A 23 5.94 -13.80 -10.22
C MET A 23 5.97 -13.73 -8.69
N SER A 24 6.92 -14.44 -8.04
CA SER A 24 7.05 -14.40 -6.58
C SER A 24 7.46 -13.00 -6.08
N ASN A 25 8.32 -12.29 -6.79
CA ASN A 25 8.67 -10.90 -6.47
C ASN A 25 7.44 -9.99 -6.58
N THR A 26 6.64 -10.15 -7.64
CA THR A 26 5.39 -9.39 -7.82
C THR A 26 4.40 -9.68 -6.68
N VAL A 27 4.21 -10.97 -6.35
CA VAL A 27 3.33 -11.36 -5.23
C VAL A 27 3.82 -10.79 -3.91
N LEU A 28 5.13 -10.89 -3.64
CA LEU A 28 5.73 -10.34 -2.42
C LEU A 28 5.47 -8.83 -2.31
N THR A 29 5.70 -8.08 -3.38
CA THR A 29 5.57 -6.62 -3.36
C THR A 29 4.13 -6.17 -3.18
N PHE A 30 3.17 -6.75 -3.90
CA PHE A 30 1.77 -6.34 -3.74
C PHE A 30 1.15 -6.81 -2.42
N VAL A 31 1.49 -8.01 -1.92
CA VAL A 31 1.02 -8.48 -0.61
C VAL A 31 1.56 -7.58 0.50
N TRP A 32 2.84 -7.23 0.43
CA TRP A 32 3.44 -6.29 1.36
C TRP A 32 2.75 -4.93 1.31
N ALA A 33 2.59 -4.36 0.11
CA ALA A 33 1.89 -3.10 -0.08
C ALA A 33 0.48 -3.13 0.52
N MET A 34 -0.30 -4.17 0.20
CA MET A 34 -1.66 -4.35 0.69
C MET A 34 -1.72 -4.41 2.22
N VAL A 35 -0.88 -5.23 2.85
CA VAL A 35 -0.86 -5.38 4.32
C VAL A 35 -0.46 -4.06 4.99
N CYS A 36 0.61 -3.41 4.50
CA CYS A 36 1.05 -2.12 5.05
C CYS A 36 -0.03 -1.06 4.92
N GLN A 37 -0.66 -0.92 3.75
CA GLN A 37 -1.68 0.10 3.54
C GLN A 37 -2.95 -0.16 4.37
N ILE A 38 -3.40 -1.42 4.48
CA ILE A 38 -4.54 -1.76 5.33
C ILE A 38 -4.26 -1.40 6.80
N VAL A 39 -3.11 -1.83 7.32
CA VAL A 39 -2.79 -1.67 8.75
C VAL A 39 -2.43 -0.22 9.09
N LEU A 40 -1.47 0.37 8.36
CA LEU A 40 -0.94 1.68 8.71
C LEU A 40 -1.94 2.80 8.46
N CYS A 41 -2.73 2.73 7.39
CA CYS A 41 -3.76 3.74 7.12
C CYS A 41 -4.92 3.65 8.13
N ALA A 42 -5.33 2.44 8.55
CA ALA A 42 -6.35 2.28 9.58
C ALA A 42 -5.86 2.82 10.94
N LEU A 43 -4.61 2.49 11.33
CA LEU A 43 -4.00 3.00 12.56
C LEU A 43 -3.86 4.52 12.57
N THR A 44 -3.57 5.13 11.41
CA THR A 44 -3.47 6.59 11.28
C THR A 44 -4.86 7.26 11.28
N ALA A 45 -5.84 6.65 10.63
CA ALA A 45 -7.17 7.21 10.49
C ALA A 45 -7.99 7.14 11.79
N TYR A 46 -7.77 6.12 12.63
CA TYR A 46 -8.54 5.94 13.87
C TYR A 46 -8.38 7.12 14.85
N PRO A 47 -7.17 7.57 15.21
CA PRO A 47 -6.99 8.76 16.02
C PRO A 47 -7.60 10.03 15.40
N LEU A 48 -7.46 10.19 14.08
CA LEU A 48 -8.04 11.33 13.36
C LEU A 48 -9.57 11.37 13.39
N SER A 49 -10.20 10.20 13.51
CA SER A 49 -11.67 10.09 13.56
C SER A 49 -12.23 10.12 14.98
N LYS A 50 -11.56 9.47 15.95
CA LYS A 50 -12.16 9.15 17.26
C LYS A 50 -11.46 9.76 18.46
N LEU A 51 -10.17 10.11 18.37
CA LEU A 51 -9.39 10.54 19.52
C LEU A 51 -9.07 12.03 19.51
N LEU A 52 -8.80 12.59 18.35
CA LEU A 52 -8.39 13.98 18.21
C LEU A 52 -9.59 14.92 18.14
N SER A 53 -9.43 16.14 18.65
CA SER A 53 -10.42 17.18 18.43
C SER A 53 -10.54 17.48 16.93
N LYS A 54 -11.76 17.83 16.50
CA LYS A 54 -12.05 18.10 15.08
C LYS A 54 -11.06 19.09 14.46
N LYS A 55 -10.74 20.18 15.17
CA LYS A 55 -9.79 21.20 14.67
C LYS A 55 -8.39 20.64 14.40
N VAL A 56 -7.90 19.73 15.24
CA VAL A 56 -6.58 19.10 15.07
C VAL A 56 -6.64 18.06 13.96
N ALA A 57 -7.65 17.20 13.97
CA ALA A 57 -7.85 16.19 12.95
C ALA A 57 -7.94 16.80 11.55
N ASP A 58 -8.70 17.89 11.37
CA ASP A 58 -8.86 18.58 10.10
C ASP A 58 -7.53 19.19 9.60
N ARG A 59 -6.71 19.77 10.51
CA ARG A 59 -5.38 20.30 10.14
C ARG A 59 -4.42 19.20 9.70
N VAL A 60 -4.38 18.08 10.44
CA VAL A 60 -3.53 16.93 10.09
C VAL A 60 -4.00 16.33 8.77
N LEU A 61 -5.31 16.19 8.58
CA LEU A 61 -5.86 15.69 7.33
C LEU A 61 -5.53 16.61 6.16
N LEU A 62 -5.64 17.94 6.34
CA LEU A 62 -5.27 18.91 5.33
C LEU A 62 -3.78 18.80 4.94
N PHE A 63 -2.90 18.57 5.92
CA PHE A 63 -1.49 18.31 5.65
C PHE A 63 -1.29 17.06 4.78
N PHE A 64 -1.96 15.94 5.11
CA PHE A 64 -1.92 14.74 4.27
C PHE A 64 -2.46 15.00 2.86
N LEU A 65 -3.57 15.71 2.72
CA LEU A 65 -4.14 16.06 1.42
C LEU A 65 -3.21 16.95 0.59
N ALA A 66 -2.52 17.89 1.24
CA ALA A 66 -1.53 18.75 0.57
C ALA A 66 -0.38 17.93 -0.03
N THR A 67 0.06 16.84 0.62
CA THR A 67 1.09 15.95 0.06
C THR A 67 0.66 15.26 -1.22
N MET A 68 -0.64 15.01 -1.42
CA MET A 68 -1.17 14.42 -2.66
C MET A 68 -1.08 15.34 -3.88
N MET A 69 -0.92 16.65 -3.66
CA MET A 69 -0.75 17.60 -4.76
C MET A 69 0.64 17.52 -5.41
N ILE A 70 1.59 16.85 -4.75
CA ILE A 70 2.94 16.65 -5.30
C ILE A 70 2.91 15.46 -6.25
N PRO A 71 3.18 15.63 -7.56
CA PRO A 71 3.22 14.52 -8.50
C PRO A 71 4.32 13.52 -8.12
N PHE A 72 4.02 12.23 -8.20
CA PHE A 72 4.97 11.16 -7.88
C PHE A 72 6.28 11.28 -8.66
N VAL A 73 6.21 11.68 -9.93
CA VAL A 73 7.40 11.85 -10.79
C VAL A 73 8.40 12.85 -10.20
N THR A 74 7.92 13.89 -9.53
CA THR A 74 8.78 14.92 -8.91
C THR A 74 9.58 14.37 -7.72
N ILE A 75 8.99 13.47 -6.93
CA ILE A 75 9.63 12.91 -5.74
C ILE A 75 10.42 11.63 -6.03
N MET A 76 10.22 11.04 -7.19
CA MET A 76 10.79 9.73 -7.55
C MET A 76 12.33 9.73 -7.55
N ILE A 77 12.96 10.74 -8.13
CA ILE A 77 14.44 10.84 -8.18
C ILE A 77 15.02 11.11 -6.78
N PRO A 78 14.55 12.10 -6.00
CA PRO A 78 14.98 12.27 -4.61
C PRO A 78 14.79 11.01 -3.76
N GLN A 79 13.67 10.30 -3.94
CA GLN A 79 13.41 9.04 -3.23
C GLN A 79 14.41 7.95 -3.62
N LEU A 80 14.78 7.84 -4.90
CA LEU A 80 15.82 6.91 -5.36
C LEU A 80 17.18 7.24 -4.74
N GLN A 81 17.57 8.52 -4.71
CA GLN A 81 18.81 8.98 -4.08
C GLN A 81 18.83 8.65 -2.58
N LEU A 82 17.71 8.80 -1.90
CA LEU A 82 17.56 8.41 -0.50
C LEU A 82 17.76 6.90 -0.31
N MET A 83 17.15 6.07 -1.18
CA MET A 83 17.37 4.61 -1.15
C MET A 83 18.83 4.23 -1.39
N GLN A 84 19.52 4.95 -2.27
CA GLN A 84 20.95 4.76 -2.51
C GLN A 84 21.78 5.12 -1.28
N SER A 85 21.54 6.28 -0.68
CA SER A 85 22.26 6.76 0.51
C SER A 85 22.10 5.84 1.74
N TRP A 86 20.93 5.20 1.87
CA TRP A 86 20.63 4.23 2.92
C TRP A 86 21.09 2.80 2.59
N GLY A 87 21.73 2.59 1.44
CA GLY A 87 22.19 1.28 1.01
C GLY A 87 21.05 0.28 0.71
N MET A 88 19.86 0.78 0.41
CA MET A 88 18.67 -0.02 0.07
C MET A 88 18.51 -0.24 -1.45
N TYR A 89 19.29 0.46 -2.27
CA TYR A 89 19.26 0.30 -3.72
C TYR A 89 19.64 -1.13 -4.12
N ASN A 90 18.95 -1.68 -5.11
CA ASN A 90 19.16 -3.04 -5.59
C ASN A 90 18.94 -4.15 -4.53
N LYS A 91 18.00 -3.90 -3.60
CA LYS A 91 17.57 -4.83 -2.54
C LYS A 91 16.06 -4.81 -2.39
N TYR A 92 15.49 -5.87 -1.82
CA TYR A 92 14.06 -5.92 -1.48
C TYR A 92 13.64 -4.77 -0.53
N SER A 93 14.53 -4.36 0.38
CA SER A 93 14.24 -3.23 1.27
C SER A 93 13.90 -1.94 0.52
N GLY A 94 14.60 -1.62 -0.57
CA GLY A 94 14.30 -0.47 -1.40
C GLY A 94 13.00 -0.60 -2.19
N MET A 95 12.62 -1.83 -2.58
CA MET A 95 11.36 -2.11 -3.26
C MET A 95 10.17 -1.96 -2.30
N LEU A 96 10.33 -2.39 -1.04
CA LEU A 96 9.25 -2.52 -0.08
C LEU A 96 9.08 -1.28 0.82
N PHE A 97 10.14 -0.50 1.03
CA PHE A 97 10.16 0.63 1.97
C PHE A 97 9.10 1.71 1.68
N PRO A 98 8.84 2.14 0.44
CA PRO A 98 7.84 3.18 0.17
C PRO A 98 6.43 2.81 0.66
N TRP A 99 6.09 1.53 0.68
CA TRP A 99 4.80 1.04 1.14
C TRP A 99 4.59 1.09 2.66
N LEU A 100 5.66 1.36 3.44
CA LEU A 100 5.57 1.65 4.88
C LEU A 100 5.01 3.04 5.15
N LEU A 101 4.95 3.91 4.17
CA LEU A 101 4.33 5.22 4.30
C LEU A 101 2.83 5.09 4.01
N PRO A 102 1.96 5.43 4.97
CA PRO A 102 0.52 5.32 4.77
C PRO A 102 0.05 6.32 3.71
N SER A 103 -0.74 5.84 2.76
CA SER A 103 -1.29 6.68 1.69
C SER A 103 -2.31 7.68 2.25
N PRO A 104 -2.15 8.98 1.99
CA PRO A 104 -3.11 10.01 2.40
C PRO A 104 -4.52 9.72 1.88
N PHE A 105 -4.64 9.18 0.68
CA PHE A 105 -5.92 8.81 0.09
C PHE A 105 -6.65 7.72 0.90
N TYR A 106 -5.92 6.67 1.32
CA TYR A 106 -6.53 5.61 2.12
C TYR A 106 -6.82 6.06 3.55
N ILE A 107 -6.01 6.97 4.13
CA ILE A 107 -6.31 7.61 5.42
C ILE A 107 -7.65 8.35 5.34
N LEU A 108 -7.87 9.14 4.27
CA LEU A 108 -9.10 9.86 4.05
C LEU A 108 -10.31 8.91 3.94
N LEU A 109 -10.16 7.82 3.19
CA LEU A 109 -11.22 6.82 3.02
C LEU A 109 -11.57 6.14 4.36
N TYR A 110 -10.57 5.70 5.12
CA TYR A 110 -10.78 5.12 6.45
C TYR A 110 -11.44 6.10 7.40
N LYS A 111 -10.91 7.34 7.47
CA LYS A 111 -11.48 8.37 8.35
C LYS A 111 -12.94 8.62 7.99
N GLY A 112 -13.25 8.81 6.71
CA GLY A 112 -14.63 9.02 6.27
C GLY A 112 -15.57 7.86 6.59
N PHE A 113 -15.05 6.62 6.61
CA PHE A 113 -15.81 5.45 7.05
C PHE A 113 -15.96 5.42 8.58
N PHE A 114 -14.88 5.61 9.32
CA PHE A 114 -14.90 5.60 10.78
C PHE A 114 -15.80 6.70 11.36
N ASP A 115 -15.85 7.87 10.75
CA ASP A 115 -16.72 8.97 11.16
C ASP A 115 -18.21 8.59 11.11
N ARG A 116 -18.60 7.65 10.25
CA ARG A 116 -19.97 7.15 10.12
C ARG A 116 -20.35 6.09 11.14
N ILE A 117 -19.39 5.50 11.86
CA ILE A 117 -19.67 4.54 12.91
C ILE A 117 -20.28 5.30 14.10
N PRO A 118 -21.51 4.94 14.55
CA PRO A 118 -22.18 5.63 15.65
C PRO A 118 -21.35 5.69 16.92
N ALA A 119 -21.34 6.84 17.59
CA ALA A 119 -20.58 7.07 18.83
C ALA A 119 -20.98 6.11 19.95
N SER A 120 -22.25 5.66 19.95
CA SER A 120 -22.78 4.73 20.96
C SER A 120 -21.99 3.43 21.11
N PHE A 121 -21.39 2.91 20.03
CA PHE A 121 -20.53 1.72 20.11
C PHE A 121 -19.23 2.00 20.90
N PHE A 122 -18.67 3.17 20.74
CA PHE A 122 -17.44 3.59 21.43
C PHE A 122 -17.74 3.94 22.90
N ASP A 123 -18.87 4.57 23.16
CA ASP A 123 -19.30 4.93 24.52
C ASP A 123 -19.63 3.68 25.33
N ALA A 124 -20.34 2.70 24.76
CA ALA A 124 -20.59 1.41 25.40
C ALA A 124 -19.26 0.69 25.74
N ALA A 125 -18.31 0.65 24.79
CA ALA A 125 -17.01 0.04 25.03
C ALA A 125 -16.23 0.70 26.18
N ARG A 126 -16.33 2.02 26.30
CA ARG A 126 -15.71 2.76 27.41
C ARG A 126 -16.35 2.45 28.76
N ILE A 127 -17.68 2.32 28.80
CA ILE A 127 -18.42 1.90 30.00
C ILE A 127 -18.01 0.50 30.43
N ASP A 128 -17.80 -0.41 29.45
CA ASP A 128 -17.32 -1.77 29.68
C ASP A 128 -15.82 -1.85 30.05
N GLY A 129 -15.12 -0.69 30.19
CA GLY A 129 -13.71 -0.64 30.57
C GLY A 129 -12.74 -1.02 29.44
N SER A 130 -13.19 -1.03 28.18
CA SER A 130 -12.32 -1.30 27.02
C SER A 130 -11.31 -0.16 26.81
N ASN A 131 -10.04 -0.52 26.61
CA ASN A 131 -9.04 0.46 26.18
C ASN A 131 -9.16 0.77 24.69
N GLU A 132 -8.55 1.87 24.24
CA GLU A 132 -8.66 2.34 22.84
C GLU A 132 -8.16 1.33 21.83
N PHE A 133 -7.10 0.55 22.14
CA PHE A 133 -6.59 -0.49 21.25
C PHE A 133 -7.59 -1.66 21.08
N ASN A 134 -8.22 -2.09 22.18
CA ASN A 134 -9.27 -3.11 22.13
C ASN A 134 -10.51 -2.61 21.38
N THR A 135 -10.90 -1.36 21.58
CA THR A 135 -12.02 -0.72 20.89
C THR A 135 -11.73 -0.64 19.37
N PHE A 136 -10.51 -0.26 19.01
CA PHE A 136 -10.08 -0.25 17.60
C PHE A 136 -10.13 -1.65 16.98
N THR A 137 -9.51 -2.65 17.64
CA THR A 137 -9.34 -3.99 17.05
C THR A 137 -10.61 -4.83 17.09
N ARG A 138 -11.44 -4.71 18.14
CA ARG A 138 -12.64 -5.56 18.34
C ARG A 138 -13.93 -4.94 17.84
N ILE A 139 -13.99 -3.61 17.70
CA ILE A 139 -15.20 -2.90 17.27
C ILE A 139 -14.96 -2.21 15.93
N CYS A 140 -14.02 -1.26 15.88
CA CYS A 140 -13.83 -0.42 14.71
C CYS A 140 -13.39 -1.21 13.47
N LEU A 141 -12.35 -2.05 13.57
CA LEU A 141 -11.85 -2.86 12.45
C LEU A 141 -12.86 -3.88 11.92
N PRO A 142 -13.54 -4.68 12.76
CA PRO A 142 -14.55 -5.62 12.27
C PRO A 142 -15.74 -4.95 11.56
N MET A 143 -16.17 -3.78 12.05
CA MET A 143 -17.22 -2.99 11.39
C MET A 143 -16.75 -2.40 10.06
N SER A 144 -15.44 -2.27 9.86
CA SER A 144 -14.82 -1.64 8.70
C SER A 144 -14.49 -2.61 7.55
N LYS A 145 -14.93 -3.86 7.60
CA LYS A 145 -14.68 -4.86 6.55
C LYS A 145 -14.93 -4.34 5.12
N PRO A 146 -16.01 -3.59 4.82
CA PRO A 146 -16.25 -3.10 3.47
C PRO A 146 -15.15 -2.16 2.96
N ILE A 147 -14.68 -1.23 3.80
CA ILE A 147 -13.62 -0.30 3.41
C ILE A 147 -12.26 -1.01 3.35
N ILE A 148 -12.00 -1.99 4.22
CA ILE A 148 -10.80 -2.83 4.16
C ILE A 148 -10.75 -3.59 2.84
N ALA A 149 -11.85 -4.19 2.40
CA ALA A 149 -11.92 -4.89 1.13
C ALA A 149 -11.66 -3.95 -0.08
N LEU A 150 -12.19 -2.74 -0.03
CA LEU A 150 -11.95 -1.73 -1.07
C LEU A 150 -10.46 -1.34 -1.12
N ILE A 151 -9.85 -1.07 0.03
CA ILE A 151 -8.43 -0.69 0.12
C ILE A 151 -7.53 -1.88 -0.28
N ALA A 152 -7.89 -3.11 0.10
CA ALA A 152 -7.18 -4.31 -0.33
C ALA A 152 -7.17 -4.44 -1.85
N LEU A 153 -8.33 -4.29 -2.50
CA LEU A 153 -8.45 -4.33 -3.95
C LEU A 153 -7.63 -3.22 -4.62
N GLN A 154 -7.74 -2.00 -4.13
CA GLN A 154 -7.03 -0.85 -4.69
C GLN A 154 -5.51 -0.98 -4.52
N SER A 155 -5.05 -1.45 -3.35
CA SER A 155 -3.63 -1.69 -3.08
C SER A 155 -3.09 -2.85 -3.92
N PHE A 156 -3.91 -3.88 -4.16
CA PHE A 156 -3.56 -4.96 -5.08
C PHE A 156 -3.33 -4.42 -6.49
N ILE A 157 -4.30 -3.64 -7.04
CA ILE A 157 -4.19 -3.07 -8.38
C ILE A 157 -2.94 -2.18 -8.48
N SER A 158 -2.71 -1.31 -7.49
CA SER A 158 -1.56 -0.40 -7.48
C SER A 158 -0.23 -1.16 -7.40
N GLY A 159 -0.10 -2.11 -6.48
CA GLY A 159 1.12 -2.88 -6.30
C GLY A 159 1.42 -3.83 -7.46
N TRP A 160 0.36 -4.39 -8.08
CA TRP A 160 0.51 -5.23 -9.27
C TRP A 160 0.93 -4.43 -10.50
N SER A 161 0.39 -3.23 -10.67
CA SER A 161 0.60 -2.39 -11.86
C SER A 161 1.83 -1.50 -11.77
N ASP A 162 2.46 -1.40 -10.59
CA ASP A 162 3.63 -0.53 -10.42
C ASP A 162 4.82 -1.10 -11.21
N PHE A 163 5.25 -0.30 -12.18
CA PHE A 163 6.39 -0.59 -13.04
C PHE A 163 7.56 0.35 -12.71
N PHE A 164 7.27 1.65 -12.65
CA PHE A 164 8.32 2.67 -12.62
C PHE A 164 9.22 2.58 -11.39
N TRP A 165 8.66 2.41 -10.21
CA TRP A 165 9.45 2.32 -9.01
C TRP A 165 10.37 1.09 -9.02
N TYR A 166 9.81 -0.07 -9.37
CA TYR A 166 10.59 -1.31 -9.39
C TYR A 166 11.65 -1.31 -10.50
N PHE A 167 11.37 -0.72 -11.65
CA PHE A 167 12.33 -0.55 -12.73
C PHE A 167 13.52 0.31 -12.30
N LEU A 168 13.29 1.37 -11.51
CA LEU A 168 14.34 2.26 -11.04
C LEU A 168 15.18 1.67 -9.91
N VAL A 169 14.55 0.98 -8.94
CA VAL A 169 15.22 0.55 -7.70
C VAL A 169 15.82 -0.85 -7.80
N ALA A 170 15.37 -1.69 -8.73
CA ALA A 170 15.75 -3.09 -8.87
C ALA A 170 16.46 -3.35 -10.21
N ASN A 171 17.75 -3.10 -10.28
CA ASN A 171 18.54 -3.27 -11.49
C ASN A 171 19.02 -4.73 -11.73
N LYS A 172 18.93 -5.58 -10.68
CA LYS A 172 19.34 -6.99 -10.76
C LYS A 172 18.20 -7.85 -11.26
N PRO A 173 18.42 -8.78 -12.24
CA PRO A 173 17.37 -9.64 -12.76
C PRO A 173 16.61 -10.46 -11.70
N ASN A 174 17.29 -10.88 -10.64
CA ASN A 174 16.66 -11.65 -9.55
C ASN A 174 15.66 -10.85 -8.70
N LEU A 175 15.62 -9.52 -8.81
CA LEU A 175 14.69 -8.63 -8.11
C LEU A 175 13.56 -8.15 -9.00
N TRP A 176 13.60 -8.40 -10.29
CA TRP A 176 12.57 -7.90 -11.21
C TRP A 176 11.18 -8.44 -10.86
N THR A 177 10.22 -7.55 -10.88
CA THR A 177 8.81 -7.92 -10.92
C THR A 177 8.43 -8.38 -12.33
N LEU A 178 7.29 -9.03 -12.46
CA LEU A 178 6.82 -9.52 -13.76
C LEU A 178 6.71 -8.40 -14.80
N ASN A 179 6.19 -7.22 -14.39
CA ASN A 179 6.05 -6.07 -15.28
C ASN A 179 7.41 -5.56 -15.77
N VAL A 180 8.41 -5.52 -14.91
CA VAL A 180 9.78 -5.12 -15.27
C VAL A 180 10.40 -6.16 -16.19
N ALA A 181 10.25 -7.44 -15.87
CA ALA A 181 10.83 -8.54 -16.64
C ALA A 181 10.22 -8.68 -18.06
N VAL A 182 8.98 -8.27 -18.26
CA VAL A 182 8.34 -8.26 -19.59
C VAL A 182 8.82 -7.08 -20.45
N TYR A 183 9.21 -5.98 -19.80
CA TYR A 183 9.66 -4.77 -20.49
C TYR A 183 11.14 -4.85 -20.91
N VAL A 184 12.02 -5.46 -20.10
CA VAL A 184 13.46 -5.55 -20.32
C VAL A 184 13.79 -6.76 -21.19
#